data_d2c0a1b24de9274758d27da4ba0f10cf
#
_entry.id   d2c0a1b24de9274758d27da4ba0f10cf
#
_cell.length_a   1.000
_cell.length_b   1.000
_cell.length_c   1.000
_cell.angle_alpha   90.00
_cell.angle_beta   90.00
_cell.angle_gamma   90.00
#
_symmetry.space_group_name_H-M   'P 1'
#
loop_
_entity.id
_entity.type
_entity.pdbx_description
1 polymer ?
#
loop_
_entity_poly.entity_id
_entity_poly.type
_entity_poly.pdbx_seq_one_letter_code
_entity_poly.pdbx_strand_id
1 'polypeptide(L)'
;MWYTKQVLSVASGRTAWNIALGGVAILTLTSNDTLNNPTNMVNGRRYSLTVVQDSTGSRTLTWSSHYRFPGDTATTGYATAAPTLTATGFPTFAGDIFEFLCLNDSMLYFTNFVPAVLP
;
A
#
# COMPACT_ATOMS: atom_id res chain seq x y z
N MET A 1 -11.28 -17.48 8.29
CA MET A 1 -9.82 -17.26 8.43
C MET A 1 -9.48 -15.94 7.75
N TRP A 2 -8.80 -15.08 8.46
CA TRP A 2 -8.60 -13.74 7.94
C TRP A 2 -7.28 -13.56 7.14
N TYR A 3 -6.54 -14.62 6.92
CA TYR A 3 -5.33 -14.60 6.09
C TYR A 3 -5.61 -14.63 4.59
N THR A 4 -6.82 -14.38 4.19
CA THR A 4 -7.16 -14.36 2.78
C THR A 4 -6.45 -13.20 2.09
N LYS A 5 -5.72 -13.51 1.01
CA LYS A 5 -5.11 -12.48 0.18
C LYS A 5 -6.20 -11.77 -0.62
N GLN A 6 -6.21 -10.44 -0.55
CA GLN A 6 -7.11 -9.61 -1.31
C GLN A 6 -6.39 -9.04 -2.52
N VAL A 7 -6.97 -9.19 -3.71
CA VAL A 7 -6.44 -8.56 -4.92
C VAL A 7 -7.16 -7.25 -5.14
N LEU A 8 -6.39 -6.14 -5.10
CA LEU A 8 -6.95 -4.81 -5.34
C LEU A 8 -6.89 -4.47 -6.82
N SER A 9 -7.78 -3.60 -7.27
CA SER A 9 -7.85 -3.18 -8.67
C SER A 9 -7.90 -1.67 -8.75
N VAL A 10 -7.13 -1.10 -9.69
CA VAL A 10 -7.16 0.33 -9.98
C VAL A 10 -8.46 0.64 -10.75
N ALA A 11 -9.18 1.65 -10.30
CA ALA A 11 -10.38 2.11 -10.96
C ALA A 11 -10.30 3.64 -11.12
N SER A 12 -10.14 4.11 -12.34
CA SER A 12 -10.03 5.54 -12.67
C SER A 12 -8.93 6.25 -11.87
N GLY A 13 -7.78 5.60 -11.72
CA GLY A 13 -6.63 6.16 -11.01
C GLY A 13 -6.74 6.12 -9.49
N ARG A 14 -7.68 5.36 -8.95
CA ARG A 14 -7.86 5.19 -7.50
C ARG A 14 -8.09 3.74 -7.15
N THR A 15 -7.62 3.36 -5.96
CA THR A 15 -7.80 2.01 -5.44
C THR A 15 -8.40 2.09 -4.04
N ALA A 16 -9.47 1.34 -3.81
CA ALA A 16 -10.07 1.18 -2.49
C ALA A 16 -9.49 -0.05 -1.79
N TRP A 17 -9.25 0.07 -0.49
CA TRP A 17 -8.75 -1.05 0.32
C TRP A 17 -9.68 -1.24 1.52
N ASN A 18 -10.56 -2.22 1.42
CA ASN A 18 -11.37 -2.65 2.55
C ASN A 18 -10.60 -3.75 3.30
N ILE A 19 -9.99 -3.38 4.40
CA ILE A 19 -9.10 -4.25 5.16
C ILE A 19 -9.86 -5.44 5.76
N ALA A 20 -11.16 -5.30 5.98
CA ALA A 20 -11.96 -6.42 6.48
C ALA A 20 -12.02 -7.63 5.54
N LEU A 21 -11.76 -7.41 4.24
CA LEU A 21 -11.78 -8.49 3.25
C LEU A 21 -10.46 -9.27 3.20
N GLY A 22 -9.44 -8.79 3.85
CA GLY A 22 -8.16 -9.48 3.95
C GLY A 22 -7.08 -8.54 4.45
N GLY A 23 -6.30 -8.98 5.44
CA GLY A 23 -5.19 -8.20 6.01
C GLY A 23 -3.93 -8.21 5.16
N VAL A 24 -3.91 -9.02 4.11
CA VAL A 24 -2.83 -9.09 3.13
C VAL A 24 -3.40 -8.76 1.78
N ALA A 25 -2.87 -7.74 1.13
CA ALA A 25 -3.38 -7.29 -0.17
C ALA A 25 -2.25 -7.19 -1.19
N ILE A 26 -2.61 -7.37 -2.45
CA ILE A 26 -1.70 -7.15 -3.57
C ILE A 26 -2.36 -6.17 -4.54
N LEU A 27 -1.59 -5.18 -4.98
CA LEU A 27 -2.03 -4.16 -5.93
C LEU A 27 -1.06 -4.13 -7.10
N THR A 28 -1.55 -4.40 -8.30
CA THR A 28 -0.77 -4.21 -9.52
C THR A 28 -1.11 -2.84 -10.10
N LEU A 29 -0.10 -1.99 -10.21
CA LEU A 29 -0.28 -0.64 -10.76
C LEU A 29 -0.34 -0.72 -12.27
N THR A 30 -1.50 -0.40 -12.84
CA THR A 30 -1.72 -0.32 -14.28
C THR A 30 -1.74 1.12 -14.78
N SER A 31 -1.66 2.07 -13.86
CA SER A 31 -1.53 3.51 -14.10
C SER A 31 -0.94 4.13 -12.84
N ASN A 32 -0.61 5.41 -12.88
CA ASN A 32 -0.36 6.15 -11.66
C ASN A 32 -1.65 6.17 -10.84
N ASP A 33 -1.56 5.85 -9.57
CA ASP A 33 -2.72 5.56 -8.75
C ASP A 33 -2.68 6.30 -7.42
N THR A 34 -3.86 6.52 -6.84
CA THR A 34 -4.02 7.00 -5.47
C THR A 34 -4.68 5.89 -4.65
N LEU A 35 -4.01 5.45 -3.59
CA LEU A 35 -4.59 4.49 -2.67
C LEU A 35 -5.47 5.25 -1.69
N ASN A 36 -6.77 4.98 -1.74
CA ASN A 36 -7.74 5.62 -0.84
C ASN A 36 -7.48 5.20 0.61
N ASN A 37 -7.97 6.00 1.55
CA ASN A 37 -7.87 5.64 2.95
C ASN A 37 -8.49 4.27 3.19
N PRO A 38 -7.84 3.41 3.96
CA PRO A 38 -8.38 2.08 4.22
C PRO A 38 -9.65 2.16 5.06
N THR A 39 -10.50 1.16 4.90
CA THR A 39 -11.75 1.06 5.65
C THR A 39 -11.73 -0.17 6.53
N ASN A 40 -12.47 -0.10 7.66
CA ASN A 40 -12.64 -1.20 8.59
C ASN A 40 -11.35 -1.66 9.28
N MET A 41 -10.48 -0.70 9.60
CA MET A 41 -9.26 -0.96 10.37
C MET A 41 -9.60 -1.40 11.80
N VAL A 42 -8.78 -2.30 12.33
CA VAL A 42 -8.91 -2.79 13.70
C VAL A 42 -7.61 -2.51 14.46
N ASN A 43 -7.73 -1.83 15.60
CA ASN A 43 -6.59 -1.53 16.46
C ASN A 43 -5.81 -2.79 16.84
N GLY A 44 -4.50 -2.69 16.82
CA GLY A 44 -3.60 -3.77 17.21
C GLY A 44 -3.30 -4.77 16.10
N ARG A 45 -3.97 -4.68 14.97
CA ARG A 45 -3.73 -5.57 13.84
C ARG A 45 -2.66 -5.05 12.92
N ARG A 46 -1.96 -5.98 12.30
CA ARG A 46 -0.97 -5.69 11.25
C ARG A 46 -1.57 -5.98 9.89
N TYR A 47 -1.22 -5.14 8.93
CA TYR A 47 -1.71 -5.25 7.56
C TYR A 47 -0.53 -5.13 6.61
N SER A 48 -0.63 -5.83 5.49
CA SER A 48 0.45 -5.93 4.51
C SER A 48 -0.09 -5.61 3.12
N LEU A 49 0.61 -4.76 2.39
CA LEU A 49 0.28 -4.43 1.01
C LEU A 49 1.50 -4.66 0.13
N THR A 50 1.35 -5.49 -0.87
CA THR A 50 2.37 -5.68 -1.90
C THR A 50 1.98 -4.88 -3.13
N VAL A 51 2.86 -3.99 -3.58
CA VAL A 51 2.63 -3.16 -4.77
C VAL A 51 3.53 -3.66 -5.89
N VAL A 52 2.92 -4.04 -7.00
CA VAL A 52 3.61 -4.62 -8.15
C VAL A 52 3.44 -3.71 -9.36
N GLN A 53 4.51 -3.50 -10.12
CA GLN A 53 4.45 -2.77 -11.38
C GLN A 53 3.91 -3.68 -12.49
N ASP A 54 3.16 -3.09 -13.43
CA ASP A 54 2.76 -3.80 -14.64
C ASP A 54 3.94 -3.85 -15.64
N SER A 55 3.70 -4.35 -16.85
CA SER A 55 4.75 -4.48 -17.86
C SER A 55 5.37 -3.15 -18.29
N THR A 56 4.66 -2.06 -18.14
CA THR A 56 5.18 -0.72 -18.43
C THR A 56 6.17 -0.24 -17.37
N GLY A 57 5.87 -0.53 -16.10
CA GLY A 57 6.70 -0.08 -14.99
C GLY A 57 6.62 1.41 -14.74
N SER A 58 7.42 1.88 -13.77
CA SER A 58 7.58 3.30 -13.41
C SER A 58 6.27 4.00 -13.02
N ARG A 59 5.28 3.25 -12.59
CA ARG A 59 4.04 3.79 -12.05
C ARG A 59 4.27 4.30 -10.64
N THR A 60 3.52 5.32 -10.25
CA THR A 60 3.61 5.92 -8.92
C THR A 60 2.35 5.65 -8.11
N LEU A 61 2.50 5.59 -6.80
CA LEU A 61 1.39 5.43 -5.87
C LEU A 61 1.37 6.62 -4.92
N THR A 62 0.23 7.31 -4.87
CA THR A 62 -0.02 8.39 -3.93
C THR A 62 -0.78 7.82 -2.74
N TRP A 63 -0.30 8.10 -1.54
CA TRP A 63 -0.90 7.64 -0.29
C TRP A 63 -1.86 8.68 0.24
N SER A 64 -3.04 8.24 0.66
CA SER A 64 -4.01 9.13 1.30
C SER A 64 -3.64 9.39 2.75
N SER A 65 -4.39 10.27 3.43
CA SER A 65 -3.99 10.84 4.71
C SER A 65 -3.94 9.88 5.90
N HIS A 66 -4.60 8.72 5.80
CA HIS A 66 -4.62 7.74 6.90
C HIS A 66 -3.42 6.78 6.87
N TYR A 67 -2.54 6.91 5.89
CA TYR A 67 -1.27 6.18 5.88
C TYR A 67 -0.20 7.10 6.44
N ARG A 68 0.52 6.64 7.47
CA ARG A 68 1.52 7.45 8.16
C ARG A 68 2.90 6.83 8.03
N PHE A 69 3.83 7.63 7.57
CA PHE A 69 5.23 7.23 7.41
C PHE A 69 6.11 8.01 8.38
N PRO A 70 7.29 7.48 8.75
CA PRO A 70 8.19 8.22 9.64
C PRO A 70 8.48 9.62 9.10
N GLY A 71 8.36 10.62 9.95
CA GLY A 71 8.58 12.02 9.57
C GLY A 71 7.34 12.76 9.07
N ASP A 72 6.24 12.05 8.82
CA ASP A 72 4.99 12.70 8.42
C ASP A 72 4.43 13.52 9.57
N THR A 73 4.01 14.74 9.27
CA THR A 73 3.35 15.63 10.23
C THR A 73 2.15 16.32 9.55
N ALA A 74 1.28 16.91 10.37
CA ALA A 74 0.17 17.69 9.83
C ALA A 74 0.65 18.93 9.05
N THR A 75 1.86 19.42 9.33
CA THR A 75 2.43 20.60 8.68
C THR A 75 3.11 20.26 7.37
N THR A 76 3.85 19.14 7.32
CA THR A 76 4.63 18.75 6.14
C THR A 76 3.84 17.92 5.14
N GLY A 77 2.63 17.47 5.53
CA GLY A 77 1.81 16.61 4.70
C GLY A 77 1.97 15.15 5.05
N TYR A 78 1.27 14.32 4.30
CA TYR A 78 1.23 12.88 4.54
C TYR A 78 2.02 12.17 3.46
N ALA A 79 2.61 11.04 3.83
CA ALA A 79 3.37 10.18 2.94
C ALA A 79 4.60 10.84 2.30
N THR A 80 5.13 11.90 2.93
CA THR A 80 6.32 12.58 2.41
C THR A 80 7.57 11.72 2.55
N ALA A 81 7.57 10.76 3.48
CA ALA A 81 8.67 9.85 3.73
C ALA A 81 8.36 8.42 3.25
N ALA A 82 7.39 8.25 2.38
CA ALA A 82 7.08 6.93 1.84
C ALA A 82 8.26 6.40 1.01
N PRO A 83 8.61 5.11 1.14
CA PRO A 83 9.66 4.53 0.33
C PRO A 83 9.33 4.60 -1.16
N THR A 84 10.38 4.78 -1.97
CA THR A 84 10.23 4.80 -3.43
C THR A 84 9.96 3.39 -3.94
N LEU A 85 8.95 3.25 -4.80
CA LEU A 85 8.62 1.97 -5.41
C LEU A 85 9.71 1.52 -6.38
N THR A 86 9.91 0.20 -6.43
CA THR A 86 10.74 -0.40 -7.47
C THR A 86 10.06 -0.17 -8.82
N ALA A 87 10.79 0.41 -9.77
CA ALA A 87 10.21 0.82 -11.05
C ALA A 87 10.06 -0.34 -12.05
N THR A 88 10.84 -1.40 -11.90
CA THR A 88 10.87 -2.51 -12.84
C THR A 88 9.63 -3.38 -12.70
N GLY A 89 8.92 -3.57 -13.81
CA GLY A 89 7.76 -4.45 -13.86
C GLY A 89 8.09 -5.77 -14.53
N PHE A 90 7.21 -6.19 -15.43
CA PHE A 90 7.42 -7.40 -16.25
C PHE A 90 8.76 -7.31 -16.98
N PRO A 91 9.53 -8.41 -17.12
CA PRO A 91 9.16 -9.77 -16.77
C PRO A 91 9.48 -10.17 -15.32
N THR A 92 10.08 -9.31 -14.53
CA THR A 92 10.52 -9.67 -13.19
C THR A 92 9.39 -9.68 -12.17
N PHE A 93 8.33 -8.90 -12.40
CA PHE A 93 7.19 -8.77 -11.48
C PHE A 93 7.60 -8.51 -10.04
N ALA A 94 8.66 -7.75 -9.84
CA ALA A 94 9.09 -7.43 -8.49
C ALA A 94 8.03 -6.62 -7.78
N GLY A 95 7.69 -7.02 -6.57
CA GLY A 95 6.75 -6.32 -5.72
C GLY A 95 7.45 -5.70 -4.54
N ASP A 96 6.94 -4.57 -4.08
CA ASP A 96 7.40 -3.91 -2.87
C ASP A 96 6.38 -4.17 -1.77
N ILE A 97 6.82 -4.73 -0.65
CA ILE A 97 5.93 -5.07 0.46
C ILE A 97 5.98 -3.97 1.49
N PHE A 98 4.81 -3.40 1.79
CA PHE A 98 4.62 -2.41 2.84
C PHE A 98 3.88 -3.08 4.00
N GLU A 99 4.40 -2.93 5.21
CA GLU A 99 3.75 -3.45 6.39
C GLU A 99 3.32 -2.30 7.29
N PHE A 100 2.12 -2.40 7.84
CA PHE A 100 1.51 -1.37 8.66
C PHE A 100 0.98 -1.97 9.95
N LEU A 101 0.94 -1.15 10.99
CA LEU A 101 0.30 -1.48 12.27
C LEU A 101 -0.78 -0.45 12.54
N CYS A 102 -1.98 -0.91 12.85
CA CYS A 102 -3.08 -0.03 13.24
C CYS A 102 -3.03 0.20 14.75
N LEU A 103 -2.67 1.41 15.15
CA LEU A 103 -2.66 1.81 16.58
C LEU A 103 -3.84 2.72 16.93
N ASN A 104 -4.53 3.21 15.91
CA ASN A 104 -5.65 4.12 16.06
C ASN A 104 -6.63 3.76 14.94
N ASP A 105 -7.89 3.59 15.25
CA ASP A 105 -8.93 3.11 14.35
C ASP A 105 -8.98 3.82 12.99
N SER A 106 -8.31 4.93 12.85
CA SER A 106 -8.32 5.71 11.61
C SER A 106 -6.96 5.82 10.93
N MET A 107 -5.90 5.20 11.49
CA MET A 107 -4.54 5.38 10.96
C MET A 107 -3.79 4.06 10.85
N LEU A 108 -3.08 3.88 9.73
CA LEU A 108 -2.10 2.82 9.54
C LEU A 108 -0.70 3.41 9.64
N TYR A 109 0.08 2.92 10.58
CA TYR A 109 1.46 3.36 10.78
C TYR A 109 2.41 2.39 10.09
N PHE A 110 3.23 2.94 9.21
CA PHE A 110 4.21 2.16 8.46
C PHE A 110 5.29 1.60 9.40
N THR A 111 5.53 0.29 9.32
CA THR A 111 6.49 -0.38 10.20
C THR A 111 7.65 -1.02 9.44
N ASN A 112 7.44 -1.43 8.19
CA ASN A 112 8.50 -2.13 7.46
C ASN A 112 8.27 -2.04 5.96
N PHE A 113 9.39 -2.10 5.21
CA PHE A 113 9.38 -2.06 3.75
C PHE A 113 10.39 -3.08 3.22
N VAL A 114 9.92 -3.97 2.36
CA VAL A 114 10.78 -4.96 1.71
C VAL A 114 10.70 -4.72 0.19
N PRO A 115 11.75 -4.17 -0.42
CA PRO A 115 11.71 -3.82 -1.84
C PRO A 115 12.02 -5.02 -2.73
N ALA A 116 11.50 -4.96 -3.95
CA ALA A 116 11.87 -5.84 -5.06
C ALA A 116 11.77 -7.33 -4.73
N VAL A 117 10.72 -7.72 -4.02
CA VAL A 117 10.45 -9.13 -3.73
C VAL A 117 9.78 -9.77 -4.93
N LEU A 118 10.30 -10.88 -5.40
CA LEU A 118 9.64 -11.65 -6.45
C LEU A 118 8.52 -12.48 -5.81
N PRO A 119 7.30 -12.29 -6.30
CA PRO A 119 6.17 -13.03 -5.75
C PRO A 119 6.20 -14.52 -6.09
#